data_77aa482aee0f7b49e235fcfad929de29
#
_entry.id   77aa482aee0f7b49e235fcfad929de29
#
_cell.length_a   1.000
_cell.length_b   1.000
_cell.length_c   1.000
_cell.angle_alpha   90.00
_cell.angle_beta   90.00
_cell.angle_gamma   90.00
#
_symmetry.space_group_name_H-M   'P 1'
#
loop_
_entity.id
_entity.type
_entity.pdbx_description
1 polymer ?
#
loop_
_entity_poly.entity_id
_entity_poly.type
_entity_poly.pdbx_seq_one_letter_code
_entity_poly.pdbx_strand_id
1 'polypeptide(L)'
;MSKPLALTELVLRDAHQSLLATRMRIEDMLPIAEKLDKAGFWSVESWGGATFDACIRYLGEDPWERIRKLKAAMPNTKQQMLLRGQNLLGYRHYADDVVTRFVERAHESGVDVFRIFDAMNDIRNLKTAIKATIDSGAHAQGTISYTVSPVHNLKLWLEMAKQLEDLGVHSICVKDMAGLLKPYECEALITGLKETVDVPIAMQCHATTGLSTATYQKAIDAGIDMLDTAISSMSMTYGHSATETMVSIVEGTERDTGIALPELEEIASYFREVRKKYSKFEGSLKGVDARILLAQVPGGMLTNMESQLKEQGAEDKFEEVLKEIPRVREDLGFIPLVTPTSQIVGTQSVLNVLTGERYKSITKETAGVLKGEYGATAAPVNKELQARVLDGAEPVTCRPADNIAPELDTLSKELDELAEKKQLSLSDDKIDDVLTYALFPQIGLKFIENRGNPDAFEPAPSAQESQSSSAPKPAEAKSSSQGATASETYDVNVDGRVYRVEVAPSGTLTSVTPASGSQTQAQPQTNSAAPSDSNSSQSIDAPLAGNVFKILVRNGDSVSEGDVVMILEAMKMETEIRSAFTGTVTDITVGEGDAVTSGQPLILLG
;
A
#
# COMPACT_ATOMS: atom_id res chain seq x y z
N MET A 1 -17.79 -13.94 -34.89
CA MET A 1 -18.09 -12.50 -34.73
C MET A 1 -17.34 -12.07 -33.50
N SER A 2 -16.56 -11.01 -33.57
CA SER A 2 -15.91 -10.42 -32.40
C SER A 2 -16.99 -9.92 -31.44
N LYS A 3 -16.73 -10.07 -30.11
CA LYS A 3 -17.68 -9.59 -29.09
C LYS A 3 -17.36 -8.12 -28.76
N PRO A 4 -18.36 -7.29 -28.40
CA PRO A 4 -18.10 -5.98 -27.84
C PRO A 4 -17.09 -6.06 -26.68
N LEU A 5 -16.23 -5.05 -26.56
CA LEU A 5 -15.29 -4.95 -25.44
C LEU A 5 -16.06 -4.63 -24.16
N ALA A 6 -15.89 -5.44 -23.13
CA ALA A 6 -16.46 -5.17 -21.81
C ALA A 6 -15.52 -4.28 -20.98
N LEU A 7 -16.07 -3.34 -20.21
CA LEU A 7 -15.29 -2.46 -19.35
C LEU A 7 -15.66 -2.65 -17.88
N THR A 8 -14.64 -2.68 -17.03
CA THR A 8 -14.75 -2.54 -15.57
C THR A 8 -14.32 -1.12 -15.19
N GLU A 9 -15.22 -0.36 -14.56
CA GLU A 9 -14.90 0.98 -14.07
C GLU A 9 -14.30 0.93 -12.68
N LEU A 10 -13.16 1.61 -12.49
CA LEU A 10 -12.36 1.53 -11.26
C LEU A 10 -12.52 2.74 -10.33
N VAL A 11 -13.37 3.70 -10.68
CA VAL A 11 -13.46 4.99 -9.99
C VAL A 11 -13.78 4.86 -8.50
N LEU A 12 -14.57 3.84 -8.11
CA LEU A 12 -15.02 3.64 -6.73
C LEU A 12 -14.04 2.85 -5.84
N ARG A 13 -12.96 2.29 -6.43
CA ARG A 13 -11.92 1.59 -5.64
C ARG A 13 -10.50 1.95 -6.07
N ASP A 14 -9.96 1.37 -7.15
CA ASP A 14 -8.51 1.45 -7.45
C ASP A 14 -8.09 2.86 -7.88
N ALA A 15 -8.96 3.60 -8.57
CA ALA A 15 -8.64 4.95 -9.00
C ALA A 15 -8.39 5.88 -7.80
N HIS A 16 -9.33 5.93 -6.82
CA HIS A 16 -9.12 6.79 -5.65
C HIS A 16 -8.13 6.21 -4.65
N GLN A 17 -7.92 4.88 -4.65
CA GLN A 17 -6.83 4.27 -3.90
C GLN A 17 -5.47 4.77 -4.41
N SER A 18 -5.29 4.80 -5.72
CA SER A 18 -4.03 5.17 -6.38
C SER A 18 -3.78 6.69 -6.38
N LEU A 19 -4.83 7.49 -6.49
CA LEU A 19 -4.72 8.94 -6.66
C LEU A 19 -4.95 9.74 -5.37
N LEU A 20 -5.81 9.26 -4.47
CA LEU A 20 -6.32 9.97 -3.30
C LEU A 20 -6.10 9.20 -1.99
N ALA A 21 -5.09 8.35 -1.94
CA ALA A 21 -4.72 7.55 -0.76
C ALA A 21 -5.91 6.82 -0.10
N THR A 22 -6.88 6.36 -0.91
CA THR A 22 -8.12 5.67 -0.47
C THR A 22 -9.03 6.54 0.41
N ARG A 23 -8.98 7.88 0.31
CA ARG A 23 -9.72 8.78 1.21
C ARG A 23 -11.12 9.15 0.72
N MET A 24 -11.55 8.75 -0.48
CA MET A 24 -12.88 9.09 -0.98
C MET A 24 -13.97 8.42 -0.15
N ARG A 25 -14.90 9.23 0.36
CA ARG A 25 -15.97 8.82 1.26
C ARG A 25 -17.19 8.33 0.49
N ILE A 26 -18.00 7.48 1.13
CA ILE A 26 -19.23 6.93 0.55
C ILE A 26 -20.23 8.04 0.16
N GLU A 27 -20.29 9.14 0.92
CA GLU A 27 -21.15 10.29 0.63
C GLU A 27 -20.83 10.98 -0.70
N ASP A 28 -19.59 10.87 -1.21
CA ASP A 28 -19.16 11.37 -2.51
C ASP A 28 -19.28 10.32 -3.63
N MET A 29 -19.66 9.09 -3.31
CA MET A 29 -19.89 8.02 -4.29
C MET A 29 -21.37 7.83 -4.62
N LEU A 30 -22.24 7.88 -3.61
CA LEU A 30 -23.67 7.61 -3.77
C LEU A 30 -24.39 8.57 -4.74
N PRO A 31 -24.10 9.89 -4.77
CA PRO A 31 -24.83 10.80 -5.66
C PRO A 31 -24.69 10.51 -7.15
N ILE A 32 -23.59 9.85 -7.56
CA ILE A 32 -23.32 9.51 -8.97
C ILE A 32 -23.63 8.03 -9.31
N ALA A 33 -23.93 7.22 -8.30
CA ALA A 33 -24.08 5.78 -8.43
C ALA A 33 -25.13 5.36 -9.48
N GLU A 34 -26.28 6.05 -9.54
CA GLU A 34 -27.32 5.77 -10.51
C GLU A 34 -26.84 5.95 -11.96
N LYS A 35 -25.98 6.94 -12.23
CA LYS A 35 -25.39 7.14 -13.56
C LYS A 35 -24.37 6.05 -13.90
N LEU A 36 -23.53 5.67 -12.93
CA LEU A 36 -22.62 4.53 -13.09
C LEU A 36 -23.38 3.23 -13.39
N ASP A 37 -24.51 3.00 -12.70
CA ASP A 37 -25.36 1.80 -12.89
C ASP A 37 -25.99 1.73 -14.29
N LYS A 38 -26.25 2.88 -14.92
CA LYS A 38 -26.88 2.98 -16.25
C LYS A 38 -25.88 3.05 -17.41
N ALA A 39 -24.61 3.35 -17.14
CA ALA A 39 -23.62 3.58 -18.18
C ALA A 39 -23.28 2.34 -19.04
N GLY A 40 -23.61 1.14 -18.58
CA GLY A 40 -23.38 -0.10 -19.33
C GLY A 40 -22.04 -0.79 -19.03
N PHE A 41 -21.39 -0.48 -17.93
CA PHE A 41 -20.21 -1.21 -17.47
C PHE A 41 -20.51 -2.68 -17.17
N TRP A 42 -19.56 -3.57 -17.49
CA TRP A 42 -19.65 -4.98 -17.11
C TRP A 42 -19.64 -5.16 -15.60
N SER A 43 -18.77 -4.38 -14.91
CA SER A 43 -18.71 -4.27 -13.46
C SER A 43 -18.17 -2.90 -13.05
N VAL A 44 -18.39 -2.54 -11.78
CA VAL A 44 -17.71 -1.43 -11.10
C VAL A 44 -16.90 -2.01 -9.96
N GLU A 45 -15.61 -1.73 -9.91
CA GLU A 45 -14.78 -2.14 -8.80
C GLU A 45 -14.98 -1.16 -7.63
N SER A 46 -15.52 -1.64 -6.54
CA SER A 46 -16.01 -0.82 -5.42
C SER A 46 -15.44 -1.21 -4.05
N TRP A 47 -14.77 -2.36 -3.94
CA TRP A 47 -14.31 -2.86 -2.66
C TRP A 47 -12.97 -3.62 -2.75
N GLY A 48 -12.27 -3.75 -1.60
CA GLY A 48 -10.98 -4.44 -1.49
C GLY A 48 -10.25 -4.10 -0.20
N GLY A 49 -9.04 -4.66 -0.02
CA GLY A 49 -8.31 -4.56 1.23
C GLY A 49 -7.99 -3.14 1.69
N ALA A 50 -7.47 -2.31 0.80
CA ALA A 50 -7.14 -0.93 1.15
C ALA A 50 -8.40 -0.09 1.43
N THR A 51 -9.51 -0.36 0.73
CA THR A 51 -10.80 0.30 1.01
C THR A 51 -11.31 -0.07 2.39
N PHE A 52 -11.29 -1.36 2.73
CA PHE A 52 -11.70 -1.85 4.05
C PHE A 52 -10.86 -1.22 5.17
N ASP A 53 -9.53 -1.28 5.05
CA ASP A 53 -8.60 -0.68 6.00
C ASP A 53 -8.82 0.83 6.14
N ALA A 54 -8.97 1.56 5.03
CA ALA A 54 -9.22 2.99 5.07
C ALA A 54 -10.53 3.36 5.77
N CYS A 55 -11.60 2.57 5.55
CA CYS A 55 -12.89 2.78 6.21
C CYS A 55 -12.75 2.74 7.73
N ILE A 56 -12.11 1.70 8.27
CA ILE A 56 -12.00 1.50 9.73
C ILE A 56 -10.90 2.32 10.39
N ARG A 57 -9.84 2.66 9.64
CA ARG A 57 -8.67 3.37 10.16
C ARG A 57 -8.81 4.89 10.13
N TYR A 58 -9.37 5.42 9.04
CA TYR A 58 -9.35 6.84 8.75
C TYR A 58 -10.73 7.45 8.62
N LEU A 59 -11.66 6.76 7.95
CA LEU A 59 -12.92 7.37 7.55
C LEU A 59 -14.02 7.25 8.61
N GLY A 60 -13.91 6.29 9.53
CA GLY A 60 -14.98 5.98 10.47
C GLY A 60 -16.24 5.42 9.78
N GLU A 61 -16.08 4.85 8.60
CA GLU A 61 -17.14 4.20 7.84
C GLU A 61 -17.14 2.69 8.09
N ASP A 62 -18.31 2.09 8.24
CA ASP A 62 -18.43 0.64 8.27
C ASP A 62 -18.23 0.07 6.86
N PRO A 63 -17.19 -0.78 6.64
CA PRO A 63 -16.87 -1.28 5.30
C PRO A 63 -17.95 -2.22 4.75
N TRP A 64 -18.68 -2.96 5.61
CA TRP A 64 -19.78 -3.82 5.22
C TRP A 64 -21.01 -3.03 4.81
N GLU A 65 -21.34 -1.99 5.56
CA GLU A 65 -22.37 -1.02 5.21
C GLU A 65 -22.07 -0.31 3.88
N ARG A 66 -20.79 0.04 3.65
CA ARG A 66 -20.37 0.71 2.43
C ARG A 66 -20.71 -0.11 1.19
N ILE A 67 -20.35 -1.40 1.15
CA ILE A 67 -20.63 -2.25 -0.01
C ILE A 67 -22.14 -2.49 -0.18
N ARG A 68 -22.90 -2.67 0.92
CA ARG A 68 -24.36 -2.81 0.86
C ARG A 68 -25.03 -1.57 0.25
N LYS A 69 -24.59 -0.36 0.66
CA LYS A 69 -25.12 0.90 0.11
C LYS A 69 -24.79 1.06 -1.37
N LEU A 70 -23.57 0.73 -1.78
CA LEU A 70 -23.19 0.78 -3.20
C LEU A 70 -24.00 -0.22 -4.03
N LYS A 71 -24.16 -1.45 -3.57
CA LYS A 71 -24.99 -2.47 -4.25
C LYS A 71 -26.45 -2.04 -4.35
N ALA A 72 -27.02 -1.45 -3.30
CA ALA A 72 -28.38 -0.94 -3.33
C ALA A 72 -28.55 0.23 -4.31
N ALA A 73 -27.53 1.10 -4.43
CA ALA A 73 -27.54 2.24 -5.37
C ALA A 73 -27.23 1.83 -6.82
N MET A 74 -26.60 0.68 -7.05
CA MET A 74 -26.23 0.14 -8.36
C MET A 74 -26.71 -1.31 -8.50
N PRO A 75 -28.03 -1.56 -8.56
CA PRO A 75 -28.59 -2.92 -8.58
C PRO A 75 -28.29 -3.70 -9.86
N ASN A 76 -28.11 -3.01 -11.00
CA ASN A 76 -27.93 -3.62 -12.32
C ASN A 76 -26.47 -3.90 -12.65
N THR A 77 -25.54 -3.15 -12.07
CA THR A 77 -24.11 -3.30 -12.33
C THR A 77 -23.45 -4.19 -11.27
N LYS A 78 -22.65 -5.15 -11.72
CA LYS A 78 -21.91 -6.05 -10.83
C LYS A 78 -20.92 -5.27 -9.96
N GLN A 79 -20.95 -5.52 -8.66
CA GLN A 79 -19.96 -4.99 -7.73
C GLN A 79 -18.75 -5.91 -7.69
N GLN A 80 -17.57 -5.39 -8.02
CA GLN A 80 -16.33 -6.14 -8.03
C GLN A 80 -15.47 -5.79 -6.84
N MET A 81 -14.82 -6.81 -6.25
CA MET A 81 -13.78 -6.61 -5.24
C MET A 81 -12.45 -7.22 -5.66
N LEU A 82 -11.36 -6.65 -5.13
CA LEU A 82 -10.03 -7.24 -5.18
C LEU A 82 -9.76 -8.04 -3.90
N LEU A 83 -9.47 -9.34 -4.05
CA LEU A 83 -9.25 -10.29 -2.96
C LEU A 83 -7.88 -10.96 -3.07
N ARG A 84 -7.09 -10.95 -1.99
CA ARG A 84 -5.75 -11.57 -1.95
C ARG A 84 -5.83 -13.02 -1.52
N GLY A 85 -6.46 -13.89 -2.31
CA GLY A 85 -6.51 -15.35 -2.05
C GLY A 85 -6.58 -15.69 -0.56
N GLN A 86 -5.59 -16.47 -0.08
CA GLN A 86 -5.53 -16.90 1.32
C GLN A 86 -5.23 -15.77 2.33
N ASN A 87 -4.72 -14.62 1.87
CA ASN A 87 -4.49 -13.44 2.72
C ASN A 87 -5.75 -12.57 2.88
N LEU A 88 -6.83 -12.84 2.16
CA LEU A 88 -8.05 -12.03 2.15
C LEU A 88 -7.75 -10.53 1.92
N LEU A 89 -7.87 -9.73 2.95
CA LEU A 89 -7.57 -8.29 2.96
C LEU A 89 -6.32 -7.95 3.80
N GLY A 90 -5.77 -8.95 4.52
CA GLY A 90 -4.65 -8.80 5.45
C GLY A 90 -3.28 -9.07 4.83
N TYR A 91 -2.30 -9.26 5.71
CA TYR A 91 -0.89 -9.47 5.36
C TYR A 91 -0.38 -10.87 5.72
N ARG A 92 -1.18 -11.68 6.42
CA ARG A 92 -0.92 -13.09 6.74
C ARG A 92 -1.86 -14.01 5.99
N HIS A 93 -1.56 -15.31 5.94
CA HIS A 93 -2.54 -16.31 5.57
C HIS A 93 -3.55 -16.53 6.69
N TYR A 94 -4.80 -16.76 6.32
CA TYR A 94 -5.88 -17.13 7.23
C TYR A 94 -6.24 -18.59 7.04
N ALA A 95 -6.87 -19.20 8.06
CA ALA A 95 -7.40 -20.54 7.94
C ALA A 95 -8.54 -20.61 6.90
N ASP A 96 -8.78 -21.79 6.35
CA ASP A 96 -9.76 -22.00 5.28
C ASP A 96 -11.20 -21.65 5.70
N ASP A 97 -11.55 -21.85 6.98
CA ASP A 97 -12.87 -21.48 7.53
C ASP A 97 -13.10 -19.95 7.51
N VAL A 98 -12.07 -19.17 7.86
CA VAL A 98 -12.13 -17.71 7.80
C VAL A 98 -12.25 -17.22 6.36
N VAL A 99 -11.45 -17.81 5.44
CA VAL A 99 -11.51 -17.47 4.01
C VAL A 99 -12.88 -17.76 3.41
N THR A 100 -13.42 -18.94 3.69
CA THR A 100 -14.74 -19.35 3.21
C THR A 100 -15.82 -18.41 3.73
N ARG A 101 -15.84 -18.18 5.05
CA ARG A 101 -16.87 -17.34 5.65
C ARG A 101 -16.78 -15.87 5.22
N PHE A 102 -15.56 -15.35 4.99
CA PHE A 102 -15.37 -14.00 4.45
C PHE A 102 -15.98 -13.87 3.05
N VAL A 103 -15.70 -14.80 2.15
CA VAL A 103 -16.21 -14.78 0.76
C VAL A 103 -17.73 -14.87 0.75
N GLU A 104 -18.31 -15.80 1.49
CA GLU A 104 -19.77 -15.93 1.65
C GLU A 104 -20.39 -14.61 2.12
N ARG A 105 -19.84 -14.03 3.20
CA ARG A 105 -20.36 -12.77 3.76
C ARG A 105 -20.20 -11.57 2.83
N ALA A 106 -19.10 -11.49 2.11
CA ALA A 106 -18.89 -10.44 1.11
C ALA A 106 -19.91 -10.54 -0.03
N HIS A 107 -20.21 -11.76 -0.50
CA HIS A 107 -21.26 -11.99 -1.49
C HIS A 107 -22.66 -11.65 -0.95
N GLU A 108 -23.01 -12.10 0.25
CA GLU A 108 -24.24 -11.72 0.95
C GLU A 108 -24.41 -10.20 1.07
N SER A 109 -23.30 -9.48 1.23
CA SER A 109 -23.27 -8.02 1.35
C SER A 109 -23.30 -7.28 0.01
N GLY A 110 -23.25 -7.99 -1.14
CA GLY A 110 -23.46 -7.42 -2.47
C GLY A 110 -22.27 -7.49 -3.43
N VAL A 111 -21.20 -8.19 -3.09
CA VAL A 111 -20.09 -8.45 -4.04
C VAL A 111 -20.51 -9.53 -5.03
N ASP A 112 -20.46 -9.19 -6.32
CA ASP A 112 -20.83 -10.10 -7.41
C ASP A 112 -19.60 -10.75 -8.08
N VAL A 113 -18.46 -10.03 -8.12
CA VAL A 113 -17.22 -10.47 -8.78
C VAL A 113 -16.06 -10.41 -7.79
N PHE A 114 -15.41 -11.54 -7.59
CA PHE A 114 -14.19 -11.64 -6.79
C PHE A 114 -12.99 -11.77 -7.72
N ARG A 115 -12.19 -10.71 -7.82
CA ARG A 115 -10.88 -10.74 -8.49
C ARG A 115 -9.86 -11.27 -7.49
N ILE A 116 -9.50 -12.54 -7.64
CA ILE A 116 -8.72 -13.29 -6.67
C ILE A 116 -7.29 -13.43 -7.16
N PHE A 117 -6.33 -12.85 -6.44
CA PHE A 117 -4.89 -12.91 -6.76
C PHE A 117 -4.06 -13.41 -5.59
N ASP A 118 -2.87 -13.90 -5.89
CA ASP A 118 -1.84 -14.21 -4.90
C ASP A 118 -0.57 -13.39 -5.19
N ALA A 119 0.06 -12.87 -4.14
CA ALA A 119 1.25 -12.04 -4.29
C ALA A 119 2.49 -12.84 -4.73
N MET A 120 2.51 -14.14 -4.47
CA MET A 120 3.57 -15.05 -4.92
C MET A 120 3.29 -15.67 -6.28
N ASN A 121 2.06 -15.52 -6.81
CA ASN A 121 1.51 -16.29 -7.92
C ASN A 121 1.46 -17.81 -7.64
N ASP A 122 1.36 -18.19 -6.38
CA ASP A 122 1.16 -19.60 -6.00
C ASP A 122 -0.32 -19.98 -6.12
N ILE A 123 -0.66 -20.72 -7.15
CA ILE A 123 -2.05 -21.13 -7.43
C ILE A 123 -2.69 -21.88 -6.25
N ARG A 124 -1.89 -22.54 -5.41
CA ARG A 124 -2.40 -23.25 -4.22
C ARG A 124 -3.06 -22.30 -3.22
N ASN A 125 -2.57 -21.06 -3.11
CA ASN A 125 -3.11 -20.01 -2.24
C ASN A 125 -4.44 -19.44 -2.72
N LEU A 126 -4.85 -19.73 -3.95
CA LEU A 126 -6.11 -19.26 -4.54
C LEU A 126 -7.27 -20.25 -4.37
N LYS A 127 -6.98 -21.54 -4.12
CA LYS A 127 -7.95 -22.64 -4.17
C LYS A 127 -9.18 -22.41 -3.30
N THR A 128 -8.98 -22.08 -2.02
CA THR A 128 -10.10 -21.93 -1.07
C THR A 128 -10.97 -20.74 -1.44
N ALA A 129 -10.37 -19.58 -1.77
CA ALA A 129 -11.11 -18.39 -2.15
C ALA A 129 -11.89 -18.59 -3.47
N ILE A 130 -11.29 -19.24 -4.47
CA ILE A 130 -11.95 -19.57 -5.75
C ILE A 130 -13.14 -20.49 -5.48
N LYS A 131 -12.92 -21.59 -4.74
CA LYS A 131 -13.97 -22.54 -4.42
C LYS A 131 -15.13 -21.89 -3.66
N ALA A 132 -14.83 -21.12 -2.62
CA ALA A 132 -15.85 -20.42 -1.82
C ALA A 132 -16.66 -19.43 -2.69
N THR A 133 -16.00 -18.74 -3.63
CA THR A 133 -16.68 -17.83 -4.56
C THR A 133 -17.62 -18.58 -5.50
N ILE A 134 -17.20 -19.72 -6.06
CA ILE A 134 -18.04 -20.54 -6.94
C ILE A 134 -19.21 -21.13 -6.15
N ASP A 135 -18.96 -21.66 -4.97
CA ASP A 135 -19.97 -22.27 -4.11
C ASP A 135 -21.04 -21.26 -3.66
N SER A 136 -20.67 -19.99 -3.46
CA SER A 136 -21.60 -18.89 -3.16
C SER A 136 -22.42 -18.41 -4.36
N GLY A 137 -22.11 -18.86 -5.58
CA GLY A 137 -22.76 -18.43 -6.82
C GLY A 137 -22.23 -17.12 -7.40
N ALA A 138 -21.15 -16.56 -6.84
CA ALA A 138 -20.50 -15.35 -7.34
C ALA A 138 -19.53 -15.64 -8.50
N HIS A 139 -19.09 -14.59 -9.20
CA HIS A 139 -18.15 -14.71 -10.30
C HIS A 139 -16.71 -14.75 -9.78
N ALA A 140 -16.06 -15.90 -9.91
CA ALA A 140 -14.64 -16.06 -9.60
C ALA A 140 -13.78 -15.63 -10.79
N GLN A 141 -12.99 -14.57 -10.63
CA GLN A 141 -11.99 -14.12 -11.60
C GLN A 141 -10.60 -14.42 -11.05
N GLY A 142 -9.96 -15.48 -11.57
CA GLY A 142 -8.59 -15.85 -11.21
C GLY A 142 -7.60 -14.84 -11.79
N THR A 143 -6.54 -14.49 -11.06
CA THR A 143 -5.66 -13.40 -11.47
C THR A 143 -4.22 -13.82 -11.53
N ILE A 144 -3.53 -13.44 -12.61
CA ILE A 144 -2.09 -13.52 -12.80
C ILE A 144 -1.50 -12.17 -12.40
N SER A 145 -0.70 -12.11 -11.34
CA SER A 145 0.09 -10.93 -10.96
C SER A 145 1.27 -10.79 -11.92
N TYR A 146 1.08 -10.00 -12.99
CA TYR A 146 2.09 -9.85 -14.03
C TYR A 146 3.33 -9.14 -13.51
N THR A 147 4.49 -9.65 -13.89
CA THR A 147 5.80 -9.07 -13.59
C THR A 147 6.82 -9.50 -14.63
N VAL A 148 7.99 -8.84 -14.63
CA VAL A 148 9.12 -9.16 -15.50
C VAL A 148 10.31 -9.60 -14.69
N SER A 149 10.98 -10.67 -15.13
CA SER A 149 12.24 -11.16 -14.60
C SER A 149 12.83 -12.20 -15.56
N PRO A 150 14.06 -12.69 -15.34
CA PRO A 150 14.64 -13.75 -16.17
C PRO A 150 13.84 -15.07 -16.20
N VAL A 151 12.99 -15.31 -15.18
CA VAL A 151 12.20 -16.55 -15.07
C VAL A 151 10.75 -16.40 -15.50
N HIS A 152 10.23 -15.18 -15.50
CA HIS A 152 8.86 -14.88 -15.93
C HIS A 152 8.81 -14.76 -17.47
N ASN A 153 8.20 -15.72 -18.12
CA ASN A 153 8.10 -15.80 -19.57
C ASN A 153 6.69 -16.24 -20.02
N LEU A 154 6.41 -16.16 -21.30
CA LEU A 154 5.10 -16.49 -21.87
C LEU A 154 4.63 -17.89 -21.44
N LYS A 155 5.50 -18.89 -21.50
CA LYS A 155 5.14 -20.27 -21.12
C LYS A 155 4.61 -20.35 -19.70
N LEU A 156 5.28 -19.70 -18.75
CA LEU A 156 4.85 -19.66 -17.34
C LEU A 156 3.44 -19.06 -17.21
N TRP A 157 3.18 -17.95 -17.91
CA TRP A 157 1.87 -17.30 -17.86
C TRP A 157 0.74 -18.17 -18.42
N LEU A 158 1.01 -18.88 -19.52
CA LEU A 158 0.04 -19.81 -20.12
C LEU A 158 -0.23 -21.03 -19.22
N GLU A 159 0.80 -21.57 -18.58
CA GLU A 159 0.67 -22.66 -17.60
C GLU A 159 -0.17 -22.23 -16.37
N MET A 160 0.05 -21.01 -15.86
CA MET A 160 -0.74 -20.47 -14.77
C MET A 160 -2.21 -20.26 -15.18
N ALA A 161 -2.45 -19.73 -16.38
CA ALA A 161 -3.81 -19.56 -16.89
C ALA A 161 -4.57 -20.89 -16.97
N LYS A 162 -3.89 -21.93 -17.45
CA LYS A 162 -4.48 -23.28 -17.49
C LYS A 162 -4.80 -23.83 -16.10
N GLN A 163 -3.91 -23.64 -15.14
CA GLN A 163 -4.16 -24.04 -13.76
C GLN A 163 -5.34 -23.29 -13.13
N LEU A 164 -5.51 -21.98 -13.45
CA LEU A 164 -6.67 -21.19 -13.00
C LEU A 164 -7.96 -21.73 -13.63
N GLU A 165 -7.97 -21.99 -14.93
CA GLU A 165 -9.12 -22.58 -15.61
C GLU A 165 -9.48 -23.94 -15.02
N ASP A 166 -8.50 -24.81 -14.72
CA ASP A 166 -8.69 -26.11 -14.11
C ASP A 166 -9.29 -26.00 -12.67
N LEU A 167 -9.14 -24.86 -11.98
CA LEU A 167 -9.84 -24.56 -10.73
C LEU A 167 -11.28 -24.11 -10.92
N GLY A 168 -11.75 -23.95 -12.17
CA GLY A 168 -13.13 -23.61 -12.50
C GLY A 168 -13.44 -22.11 -12.44
N VAL A 169 -12.45 -21.23 -12.58
CA VAL A 169 -12.70 -19.78 -12.62
C VAL A 169 -13.59 -19.40 -13.80
N HIS A 170 -14.39 -18.35 -13.63
CA HIS A 170 -15.30 -17.87 -14.67
C HIS A 170 -14.60 -16.92 -15.66
N SER A 171 -13.47 -16.32 -15.30
CA SER A 171 -12.60 -15.50 -16.14
C SER A 171 -11.21 -15.40 -15.53
N ILE A 172 -10.23 -14.99 -16.34
CA ILE A 172 -8.84 -14.77 -15.90
C ILE A 172 -8.48 -13.31 -16.14
N CYS A 173 -7.83 -12.68 -15.14
CA CYS A 173 -7.31 -11.33 -15.25
C CYS A 173 -5.79 -11.30 -15.28
N VAL A 174 -5.20 -10.64 -16.28
CA VAL A 174 -3.79 -10.23 -16.26
C VAL A 174 -3.70 -8.89 -15.54
N LYS A 175 -3.08 -8.88 -14.35
CA LYS A 175 -2.97 -7.70 -13.49
C LYS A 175 -1.54 -7.17 -13.50
N ASP A 176 -1.34 -6.04 -14.17
CA ASP A 176 -0.07 -5.32 -14.24
C ASP A 176 -0.10 -4.08 -13.33
N MET A 177 0.30 -4.28 -12.08
CA MET A 177 0.26 -3.23 -11.06
C MET A 177 1.31 -2.14 -11.23
N ALA A 178 2.36 -2.40 -11.98
CA ALA A 178 3.46 -1.45 -12.18
C ALA A 178 3.50 -0.86 -13.60
N GLY A 179 2.61 -1.29 -14.50
CA GLY A 179 2.60 -0.85 -15.90
C GLY A 179 3.84 -1.31 -16.67
N LEU A 180 4.30 -2.54 -16.43
CA LEU A 180 5.51 -3.12 -17.02
C LEU A 180 5.27 -3.84 -18.35
N LEU A 181 4.02 -4.26 -18.60
CA LEU A 181 3.68 -5.03 -19.80
C LEU A 181 3.72 -4.14 -21.03
N LYS A 182 4.71 -4.41 -21.88
CA LYS A 182 4.91 -3.65 -23.12
C LYS A 182 3.89 -4.05 -24.18
N PRO A 183 3.48 -3.13 -25.08
CA PRO A 183 2.39 -3.36 -26.03
C PRO A 183 2.55 -4.64 -26.87
N TYR A 184 3.72 -4.90 -27.45
CA TYR A 184 3.92 -6.08 -28.28
C TYR A 184 4.06 -7.39 -27.48
N GLU A 185 4.58 -7.32 -26.26
CA GLU A 185 4.58 -8.45 -25.32
C GLU A 185 3.15 -8.77 -24.88
N CYS A 186 2.31 -7.74 -24.70
CA CYS A 186 0.89 -7.88 -24.42
C CYS A 186 0.13 -8.59 -25.54
N GLU A 187 0.37 -8.18 -26.80
CA GLU A 187 -0.24 -8.83 -27.97
C GLU A 187 0.08 -10.34 -27.99
N ALA A 188 1.35 -10.69 -27.78
CA ALA A 188 1.77 -12.10 -27.73
C ALA A 188 1.15 -12.86 -26.53
N LEU A 189 1.08 -12.22 -25.36
CA LEU A 189 0.49 -12.81 -24.15
C LEU A 189 -1.01 -13.05 -24.33
N ILE A 190 -1.76 -12.06 -24.77
CA ILE A 190 -3.22 -12.18 -24.93
C ILE A 190 -3.57 -13.19 -26.03
N THR A 191 -2.85 -13.17 -27.15
CA THR A 191 -3.00 -14.18 -28.22
C THR A 191 -2.79 -15.58 -27.65
N GLY A 192 -1.67 -15.80 -26.94
CA GLY A 192 -1.37 -17.10 -26.33
C GLY A 192 -2.41 -17.53 -25.30
N LEU A 193 -2.91 -16.63 -24.47
CA LEU A 193 -3.99 -16.92 -23.51
C LEU A 193 -5.28 -17.33 -24.22
N LYS A 194 -5.70 -16.60 -25.27
CA LYS A 194 -6.91 -16.91 -26.05
C LYS A 194 -6.82 -18.25 -26.79
N GLU A 195 -5.61 -18.74 -27.08
CA GLU A 195 -5.36 -20.06 -27.67
C GLU A 195 -5.28 -21.18 -26.61
N THR A 196 -5.00 -20.82 -25.34
CA THR A 196 -4.73 -21.79 -24.26
C THR A 196 -5.95 -22.11 -23.40
N VAL A 197 -6.83 -21.12 -23.14
CA VAL A 197 -8.00 -21.24 -22.26
C VAL A 197 -9.27 -20.77 -22.96
N ASP A 198 -10.40 -21.35 -22.54
CA ASP A 198 -11.73 -21.04 -23.10
C ASP A 198 -12.45 -19.91 -22.34
N VAL A 199 -12.01 -19.62 -21.10
CA VAL A 199 -12.63 -18.58 -20.27
C VAL A 199 -12.27 -17.15 -20.75
N PRO A 200 -13.15 -16.15 -20.54
CA PRO A 200 -12.86 -14.76 -20.90
C PRO A 200 -11.60 -14.22 -20.21
N ILE A 201 -10.85 -13.39 -20.93
CA ILE A 201 -9.64 -12.74 -20.44
C ILE A 201 -9.90 -11.27 -20.15
N ALA A 202 -9.58 -10.84 -18.93
CA ALA A 202 -9.57 -9.46 -18.48
C ALA A 202 -8.14 -8.94 -18.36
N MET A 203 -7.96 -7.62 -18.40
CA MET A 203 -6.68 -6.99 -18.11
C MET A 203 -6.85 -5.73 -17.28
N GLN A 204 -6.01 -5.60 -16.24
CA GLN A 204 -5.80 -4.38 -15.49
C GLN A 204 -4.33 -3.94 -15.67
N CYS A 205 -4.12 -2.69 -16.08
CA CYS A 205 -2.78 -2.14 -16.29
C CYS A 205 -2.69 -0.72 -15.77
N HIS A 206 -1.76 -0.46 -14.84
CA HIS A 206 -1.50 0.88 -14.34
C HIS A 206 -0.81 1.76 -15.39
N ALA A 207 -1.15 3.06 -15.38
CA ALA A 207 -0.67 4.04 -16.37
C ALA A 207 0.65 4.71 -15.98
N THR A 208 1.25 4.36 -14.86
CA THR A 208 2.38 5.08 -14.26
C THR A 208 3.60 5.18 -15.19
N THR A 209 3.86 4.16 -16.01
CA THR A 209 4.93 4.17 -17.01
C THR A 209 4.59 4.88 -18.32
N GLY A 210 3.29 5.19 -18.53
CA GLY A 210 2.76 5.77 -19.76
C GLY A 210 2.42 4.74 -20.86
N LEU A 211 2.64 3.44 -20.62
CA LEU A 211 2.41 2.40 -21.63
C LEU A 211 0.96 1.92 -21.72
N SER A 212 0.16 2.07 -20.66
CA SER A 212 -1.12 1.35 -20.47
C SER A 212 -2.10 1.48 -21.63
N THR A 213 -2.30 2.67 -22.21
CA THR A 213 -3.23 2.85 -23.34
C THR A 213 -2.76 2.12 -24.59
N ALA A 214 -1.45 2.19 -24.91
CA ALA A 214 -0.88 1.46 -26.05
C ALA A 214 -0.91 -0.06 -25.81
N THR A 215 -0.70 -0.49 -24.58
CA THR A 215 -0.79 -1.89 -24.16
C THR A 215 -2.22 -2.41 -24.30
N TYR A 216 -3.22 -1.62 -23.89
CA TYR A 216 -4.64 -1.94 -24.07
C TYR A 216 -5.04 -2.01 -25.53
N GLN A 217 -4.53 -1.10 -26.38
CA GLN A 217 -4.78 -1.17 -27.83
C GLN A 217 -4.31 -2.51 -28.39
N LYS A 218 -3.10 -2.96 -27.98
CA LYS A 218 -2.57 -4.25 -28.43
C LYS A 218 -3.32 -5.45 -27.84
N ALA A 219 -3.85 -5.34 -26.62
CA ALA A 219 -4.74 -6.34 -26.07
C ALA A 219 -6.05 -6.46 -26.85
N ILE A 220 -6.62 -5.33 -27.28
CA ILE A 220 -7.83 -5.28 -28.12
C ILE A 220 -7.58 -5.94 -29.48
N ASP A 221 -6.45 -5.62 -30.14
CA ASP A 221 -6.04 -6.21 -31.41
C ASP A 221 -5.90 -7.75 -31.28
N ALA A 222 -5.41 -8.24 -30.13
CA ALA A 222 -5.27 -9.67 -29.81
C ALA A 222 -6.58 -10.35 -29.34
N GLY A 223 -7.70 -9.62 -29.24
CA GLY A 223 -9.02 -10.18 -28.96
C GLY A 223 -9.35 -10.33 -27.47
N ILE A 224 -8.79 -9.51 -26.60
CA ILE A 224 -9.13 -9.50 -25.16
C ILE A 224 -10.63 -9.27 -24.95
N ASP A 225 -11.22 -9.82 -23.88
CA ASP A 225 -12.66 -9.72 -23.64
C ASP A 225 -13.03 -8.52 -22.76
N MET A 226 -12.18 -8.15 -21.78
CA MET A 226 -12.49 -7.13 -20.78
C MET A 226 -11.26 -6.27 -20.46
N LEU A 227 -11.47 -4.96 -20.23
CA LEU A 227 -10.44 -4.04 -19.77
C LEU A 227 -10.90 -3.26 -18.53
N ASP A 228 -9.96 -2.96 -17.66
CA ASP A 228 -10.16 -2.08 -16.52
C ASP A 228 -9.77 -0.65 -16.90
N THR A 229 -10.66 0.29 -16.66
CA THR A 229 -10.46 1.70 -16.96
C THR A 229 -10.93 2.57 -15.81
N ALA A 230 -10.55 3.83 -15.78
CA ALA A 230 -11.08 4.80 -14.83
C ALA A 230 -11.55 6.05 -15.56
N ILE A 231 -12.69 6.59 -15.12
CA ILE A 231 -13.22 7.85 -15.68
C ILE A 231 -12.11 8.91 -15.73
N SER A 232 -12.05 9.72 -16.81
CA SER A 232 -10.87 10.55 -17.14
C SER A 232 -10.44 11.47 -16.02
N SER A 233 -11.35 12.04 -15.25
CA SER A 233 -11.05 12.89 -14.09
C SER A 233 -10.36 12.16 -12.94
N MET A 234 -10.41 10.81 -12.93
CA MET A 234 -9.81 9.93 -11.92
C MET A 234 -8.86 8.89 -12.55
N SER A 235 -8.22 9.24 -13.66
CA SER A 235 -7.35 8.36 -14.45
C SER A 235 -5.90 8.84 -14.50
N MET A 236 -5.05 8.05 -15.19
CA MET A 236 -3.65 8.33 -15.49
C MET A 236 -2.76 8.42 -14.25
N THR A 237 -1.52 8.89 -14.40
CA THR A 237 -0.50 8.98 -13.35
C THR A 237 -0.30 7.62 -12.62
N TYR A 238 -0.62 7.52 -11.34
CA TYR A 238 -0.59 6.25 -10.59
C TYR A 238 -1.79 5.33 -10.87
N GLY A 239 -2.84 5.84 -11.52
CA GLY A 239 -4.09 5.12 -11.82
C GLY A 239 -4.03 4.34 -13.13
N HIS A 240 -5.11 4.44 -13.92
CA HIS A 240 -5.36 3.62 -15.10
C HIS A 240 -5.65 4.47 -16.34
N SER A 241 -5.74 3.84 -17.52
CA SER A 241 -6.18 4.52 -18.75
C SER A 241 -7.60 5.04 -18.59
N ALA A 242 -7.86 6.20 -19.22
CA ALA A 242 -9.16 6.85 -19.16
C ALA A 242 -10.24 6.03 -19.88
N THR A 243 -11.41 5.87 -19.26
CA THR A 243 -12.56 5.14 -19.80
C THR A 243 -13.02 5.74 -21.13
N GLU A 244 -13.17 7.06 -21.20
CA GLU A 244 -13.59 7.79 -22.39
C GLU A 244 -12.62 7.59 -23.56
N THR A 245 -11.32 7.55 -23.26
CA THR A 245 -10.28 7.29 -24.26
C THR A 245 -10.43 5.88 -24.85
N MET A 246 -10.62 4.87 -24.00
CA MET A 246 -10.77 3.49 -24.47
C MET A 246 -12.07 3.27 -25.25
N VAL A 247 -13.18 3.87 -24.81
CA VAL A 247 -14.44 3.87 -25.56
C VAL A 247 -14.24 4.49 -26.93
N SER A 248 -13.59 5.67 -27.02
CA SER A 248 -13.33 6.35 -28.30
C SER A 248 -12.43 5.56 -29.25
N ILE A 249 -11.47 4.79 -28.72
CA ILE A 249 -10.58 3.95 -29.55
C ILE A 249 -11.35 2.85 -30.28
N VAL A 250 -12.39 2.29 -29.66
CA VAL A 250 -13.15 1.17 -30.24
C VAL A 250 -14.46 1.60 -30.89
N GLU A 251 -14.86 2.87 -30.78
CA GLU A 251 -16.10 3.41 -31.35
C GLU A 251 -16.20 3.10 -32.85
N GLY A 252 -17.34 2.59 -33.28
CA GLY A 252 -17.61 2.24 -34.66
C GLY A 252 -16.88 1.01 -35.19
N THR A 253 -16.12 0.30 -34.35
CA THR A 253 -15.48 -0.98 -34.69
C THR A 253 -16.37 -2.17 -34.27
N GLU A 254 -15.95 -3.40 -34.62
CA GLU A 254 -16.60 -4.61 -34.12
C GLU A 254 -16.42 -4.83 -32.60
N ARG A 255 -15.56 -4.04 -31.96
CA ARG A 255 -15.27 -4.06 -30.53
C ARG A 255 -15.96 -2.94 -29.76
N ASP A 256 -16.80 -2.14 -30.44
CA ASP A 256 -17.54 -1.03 -29.84
C ASP A 256 -18.26 -1.46 -28.56
N THR A 257 -18.06 -0.68 -27.50
CA THR A 257 -18.63 -0.96 -26.18
C THR A 257 -20.12 -0.64 -26.09
N GLY A 258 -20.62 0.24 -26.97
CA GLY A 258 -21.96 0.81 -26.92
C GLY A 258 -22.17 1.83 -25.79
N ILE A 259 -21.12 2.19 -25.05
CA ILE A 259 -21.19 3.19 -23.98
C ILE A 259 -21.13 4.60 -24.58
N ALA A 260 -22.07 5.47 -24.19
CA ALA A 260 -22.19 6.81 -24.75
C ALA A 260 -21.21 7.79 -24.09
N LEU A 261 -20.34 8.44 -24.88
CA LEU A 261 -19.39 9.45 -24.39
C LEU A 261 -20.02 10.61 -23.60
N PRO A 262 -21.20 11.16 -23.99
CA PRO A 262 -21.84 12.20 -23.19
C PRO A 262 -22.21 11.78 -21.78
N GLU A 263 -22.61 10.52 -21.56
CA GLU A 263 -22.93 9.98 -20.24
C GLU A 263 -21.66 9.86 -19.39
N LEU A 264 -20.55 9.43 -20.00
CA LEU A 264 -19.25 9.36 -19.33
C LEU A 264 -18.74 10.75 -18.94
N GLU A 265 -18.92 11.80 -19.78
CA GLU A 265 -18.51 13.17 -19.45
C GLU A 265 -19.32 13.73 -18.26
N GLU A 266 -20.60 13.38 -18.11
CA GLU A 266 -21.37 13.76 -16.94
C GLU A 266 -20.78 13.13 -15.65
N ILE A 267 -20.38 11.86 -15.71
CA ILE A 267 -19.70 11.17 -14.61
C ILE A 267 -18.33 11.80 -14.36
N ALA A 268 -17.55 12.06 -15.40
CA ALA A 268 -16.24 12.70 -15.31
C ALA A 268 -16.33 14.10 -14.70
N SER A 269 -17.34 14.88 -15.11
CA SER A 269 -17.58 16.22 -14.59
C SER A 269 -17.85 16.20 -13.08
N TYR A 270 -18.63 15.25 -12.60
CA TYR A 270 -18.88 15.05 -11.17
C TYR A 270 -17.58 14.74 -10.41
N PHE A 271 -16.83 13.73 -10.84
CA PHE A 271 -15.61 13.34 -10.15
C PHE A 271 -14.47 14.37 -10.28
N ARG A 272 -14.51 15.25 -11.28
CA ARG A 272 -13.59 16.41 -11.39
C ARG A 272 -13.75 17.36 -10.20
N GLU A 273 -15.00 17.59 -9.75
CA GLU A 273 -15.26 18.40 -8.55
C GLU A 273 -14.94 17.62 -7.25
N VAL A 274 -15.33 16.35 -7.17
CA VAL A 274 -14.96 15.49 -6.03
C VAL A 274 -13.45 15.46 -5.85
N ARG A 275 -12.67 15.26 -6.92
CA ARG A 275 -11.20 15.18 -6.85
C ARG A 275 -10.57 16.44 -6.23
N LYS A 276 -11.11 17.64 -6.51
CA LYS A 276 -10.63 18.88 -5.91
C LYS A 276 -10.76 18.88 -4.39
N LYS A 277 -11.86 18.32 -3.88
CA LYS A 277 -12.12 18.17 -2.43
C LYS A 277 -11.01 17.36 -1.72
N TYR A 278 -10.45 16.37 -2.43
CA TYR A 278 -9.43 15.45 -1.93
C TYR A 278 -7.99 15.79 -2.35
N SER A 279 -7.75 16.95 -2.95
CA SER A 279 -6.45 17.33 -3.55
C SER A 279 -5.25 17.23 -2.59
N LYS A 280 -5.46 17.38 -1.28
CA LYS A 280 -4.40 17.24 -0.26
C LYS A 280 -3.82 15.82 -0.16
N PHE A 281 -4.53 14.82 -0.68
CA PHE A 281 -4.12 13.42 -0.67
C PHE A 281 -3.48 12.98 -2.00
N GLU A 282 -3.46 13.87 -3.02
CA GLU A 282 -2.85 13.53 -4.30
C GLU A 282 -1.34 13.34 -4.19
N GLY A 283 -0.83 12.29 -4.83
CA GLY A 283 0.60 12.05 -4.95
C GLY A 283 1.32 13.14 -5.77
N SER A 284 2.64 13.17 -5.68
CA SER A 284 3.50 14.15 -6.34
C SER A 284 3.60 13.99 -7.87
N LEU A 285 3.37 12.79 -8.39
CA LEU A 285 3.48 12.48 -9.82
C LEU A 285 2.40 13.22 -10.64
N LYS A 286 2.82 14.06 -11.57
CA LYS A 286 1.90 14.81 -12.47
C LYS A 286 1.93 14.33 -13.92
N GLY A 287 2.64 13.27 -14.22
CA GLY A 287 2.77 12.70 -15.56
C GLY A 287 3.03 11.19 -15.50
N VAL A 288 4.13 10.75 -16.10
CA VAL A 288 4.60 9.37 -16.11
C VAL A 288 5.96 9.26 -15.40
N ASP A 289 6.26 8.07 -14.86
CA ASP A 289 7.57 7.77 -14.28
C ASP A 289 8.19 6.54 -14.96
N ALA A 290 9.10 6.80 -15.91
CA ALA A 290 9.77 5.73 -16.65
C ALA A 290 10.85 4.99 -15.82
N ARG A 291 11.25 5.49 -14.63
CA ARG A 291 12.18 4.79 -13.71
C ARG A 291 11.61 3.44 -13.29
N ILE A 292 10.28 3.32 -13.25
CA ILE A 292 9.56 2.07 -12.95
C ILE A 292 9.93 0.94 -13.92
N LEU A 293 10.20 1.24 -15.19
CA LEU A 293 10.61 0.24 -16.17
C LEU A 293 11.96 -0.40 -15.84
N LEU A 294 12.79 0.27 -15.05
CA LEU A 294 14.09 -0.21 -14.57
C LEU A 294 13.98 -0.84 -13.17
N ALA A 295 13.37 -0.12 -12.23
CA ALA A 295 13.22 -0.55 -10.85
C ALA A 295 12.15 -1.63 -10.65
N GLN A 296 11.19 -1.74 -11.59
CA GLN A 296 10.10 -2.73 -11.62
C GLN A 296 9.16 -2.67 -10.39
N VAL A 297 9.07 -1.51 -9.75
CA VAL A 297 8.26 -1.28 -8.55
C VAL A 297 6.97 -0.52 -8.88
N PRO A 298 5.84 -0.83 -8.21
CA PRO A 298 4.62 -0.04 -8.35
C PRO A 298 4.82 1.42 -7.93
N GLY A 299 4.18 2.35 -8.65
CA GLY A 299 4.34 3.80 -8.41
C GLY A 299 4.00 4.22 -6.97
N GLY A 300 2.96 3.65 -6.37
CA GLY A 300 2.60 3.91 -4.97
C GLY A 300 3.67 3.46 -3.97
N MET A 301 4.46 2.43 -4.30
CA MET A 301 5.59 2.02 -3.48
C MET A 301 6.73 3.05 -3.52
N LEU A 302 7.03 3.63 -4.70
CA LEU A 302 8.05 4.67 -4.82
C LEU A 302 7.74 5.88 -3.94
N THR A 303 6.49 6.37 -4.00
CA THR A 303 6.05 7.51 -3.19
C THR A 303 6.16 7.22 -1.69
N ASN A 304 5.79 6.02 -1.26
CA ASN A 304 5.93 5.62 0.14
C ASN A 304 7.40 5.57 0.56
N MET A 305 8.29 5.02 -0.26
CA MET A 305 9.72 4.97 0.03
C MET A 305 10.36 6.35 0.08
N GLU A 306 10.02 7.26 -0.85
CA GLU A 306 10.48 8.65 -0.82
C GLU A 306 10.08 9.31 0.51
N SER A 307 8.83 9.17 0.92
CA SER A 307 8.33 9.73 2.19
C SER A 307 9.06 9.16 3.40
N GLN A 308 9.29 7.84 3.41
CA GLN A 308 9.96 7.17 4.52
C GLN A 308 11.44 7.52 4.64
N LEU A 309 12.17 7.57 3.52
CA LEU A 309 13.57 8.01 3.52
C LEU A 309 13.67 9.47 3.97
N LYS A 310 12.68 10.30 3.62
CA LYS A 310 12.59 11.68 4.09
C LYS A 310 12.38 11.75 5.60
N GLU A 311 11.46 10.98 6.16
CA GLU A 311 11.22 10.89 7.60
C GLU A 311 12.47 10.43 8.36
N GLN A 312 13.34 9.67 7.71
CA GLN A 312 14.59 9.18 8.26
C GLN A 312 15.80 10.10 7.98
N GLY A 313 15.59 11.22 7.27
CA GLY A 313 16.68 12.12 6.89
C GLY A 313 17.69 11.48 5.93
N ALA A 314 17.26 10.48 5.14
CA ALA A 314 18.08 9.68 4.22
C ALA A 314 17.59 9.80 2.76
N GLU A 315 17.07 10.96 2.37
CA GLU A 315 16.56 11.21 1.01
C GLU A 315 17.64 10.97 -0.06
N ASP A 316 18.89 11.24 0.26
CA ASP A 316 20.06 11.02 -0.61
C ASP A 316 20.29 9.52 -0.94
N LYS A 317 19.73 8.61 -0.14
CA LYS A 317 19.85 7.16 -0.34
C LYS A 317 18.83 6.56 -1.30
N PHE A 318 17.88 7.33 -1.79
CA PHE A 318 16.78 6.82 -2.62
C PHE A 318 17.28 6.06 -3.87
N GLU A 319 18.27 6.58 -4.57
CA GLU A 319 18.84 5.91 -5.76
C GLU A 319 19.59 4.61 -5.41
N GLU A 320 20.19 4.51 -4.23
CA GLU A 320 20.82 3.28 -3.74
C GLU A 320 19.75 2.22 -3.44
N VAL A 321 18.65 2.62 -2.81
CA VAL A 321 17.52 1.72 -2.54
C VAL A 321 16.91 1.20 -3.84
N LEU A 322 16.70 2.05 -4.85
CA LEU A 322 16.19 1.61 -6.15
C LEU A 322 17.09 0.55 -6.82
N LYS A 323 18.40 0.62 -6.64
CA LYS A 323 19.35 -0.40 -7.15
C LYS A 323 19.34 -1.68 -6.31
N GLU A 324 19.00 -1.58 -5.03
CA GLU A 324 18.97 -2.74 -4.14
C GLU A 324 17.69 -3.58 -4.31
N ILE A 325 16.56 -2.97 -4.69
CA ILE A 325 15.28 -3.67 -4.90
C ILE A 325 15.37 -4.87 -5.84
N PRO A 326 15.93 -4.77 -7.05
CA PRO A 326 16.07 -5.93 -7.94
C PRO A 326 16.90 -7.05 -7.34
N ARG A 327 17.93 -6.72 -6.54
CA ARG A 327 18.83 -7.69 -5.89
C ARG A 327 18.12 -8.43 -4.75
N VAL A 328 17.38 -7.71 -3.90
CA VAL A 328 16.55 -8.34 -2.87
C VAL A 328 15.48 -9.21 -3.49
N ARG A 329 14.86 -8.76 -4.58
CA ARG A 329 13.87 -9.53 -5.32
C ARG A 329 14.44 -10.83 -5.91
N GLU A 330 15.66 -10.79 -6.44
CA GLU A 330 16.38 -11.98 -6.91
C GLU A 330 16.64 -12.95 -5.75
N ASP A 331 17.16 -12.48 -4.62
CA ASP A 331 17.40 -13.29 -3.43
C ASP A 331 16.13 -13.98 -2.90
N LEU A 332 14.96 -13.35 -3.11
CA LEU A 332 13.65 -13.89 -2.73
C LEU A 332 12.97 -14.72 -3.85
N GLY A 333 13.72 -15.13 -4.91
CA GLY A 333 13.19 -16.00 -5.97
C GLY A 333 12.32 -15.28 -6.99
N PHE A 334 12.59 -14.01 -7.27
CA PHE A 334 11.92 -13.16 -8.27
C PHE A 334 10.41 -12.98 -8.03
N ILE A 335 9.99 -12.88 -6.77
CA ILE A 335 8.57 -12.66 -6.43
C ILE A 335 8.01 -11.42 -7.12
N PRO A 336 6.71 -11.41 -7.53
CA PRO A 336 6.06 -10.22 -8.06
C PRO A 336 6.05 -9.09 -7.02
N LEU A 337 6.11 -7.83 -7.48
CA LEU A 337 6.02 -6.66 -6.60
C LEU A 337 4.58 -6.15 -6.53
N VAL A 338 3.77 -6.84 -5.77
CA VAL A 338 2.38 -6.49 -5.43
C VAL A 338 2.23 -6.51 -3.91
N THR A 339 1.16 -5.96 -3.35
CA THR A 339 0.94 -6.04 -1.90
C THR A 339 0.66 -7.48 -1.46
N PRO A 340 1.36 -8.06 -0.44
CA PRO A 340 2.35 -7.43 0.45
C PRO A 340 3.82 -7.52 -0.02
N THR A 341 4.16 -8.31 -1.03
CA THR A 341 5.53 -8.60 -1.45
C THR A 341 6.33 -7.34 -1.85
N SER A 342 5.68 -6.34 -2.43
CA SER A 342 6.32 -5.05 -2.73
C SER A 342 6.81 -4.35 -1.47
N GLN A 343 6.04 -4.39 -0.38
CA GLN A 343 6.43 -3.82 0.91
C GLN A 343 7.57 -4.63 1.53
N ILE A 344 7.51 -5.97 1.48
CA ILE A 344 8.57 -6.87 1.98
C ILE A 344 9.91 -6.53 1.31
N VAL A 345 9.94 -6.51 -0.02
CA VAL A 345 11.14 -6.20 -0.78
C VAL A 345 11.61 -4.76 -0.53
N GLY A 346 10.69 -3.82 -0.48
CA GLY A 346 11.01 -2.40 -0.25
C GLY A 346 11.63 -2.16 1.12
N THR A 347 11.01 -2.65 2.18
CA THR A 347 11.50 -2.50 3.55
C THR A 347 12.88 -3.15 3.72
N GLN A 348 13.05 -4.37 3.20
CA GLN A 348 14.35 -5.05 3.27
C GLN A 348 15.43 -4.29 2.48
N SER A 349 15.08 -3.71 1.33
CA SER A 349 16.03 -2.91 0.54
C SER A 349 16.45 -1.64 1.26
N VAL A 350 15.51 -0.94 1.89
CA VAL A 350 15.80 0.24 2.73
C VAL A 350 16.71 -0.15 3.89
N LEU A 351 16.41 -1.23 4.60
CA LEU A 351 17.25 -1.72 5.71
C LEU A 351 18.67 -2.05 5.24
N ASN A 352 18.82 -2.77 4.12
CA ASN A 352 20.14 -3.12 3.58
C ASN A 352 20.99 -1.87 3.30
N VAL A 353 20.38 -0.81 2.76
CA VAL A 353 21.06 0.44 2.43
C VAL A 353 21.38 1.25 3.69
N LEU A 354 20.42 1.41 4.61
CA LEU A 354 20.61 2.22 5.81
C LEU A 354 21.61 1.59 6.79
N THR A 355 21.64 0.27 6.90
CA THR A 355 22.61 -0.43 7.76
C THR A 355 24.02 -0.53 7.14
N GLY A 356 24.15 -0.22 5.84
CA GLY A 356 25.41 -0.34 5.09
C GLY A 356 25.86 -1.77 4.83
N GLU A 357 25.09 -2.78 5.26
CA GLU A 357 25.37 -4.21 5.08
C GLU A 357 24.10 -4.96 4.72
N ARG A 358 24.15 -5.72 3.60
CA ARG A 358 22.99 -6.49 3.13
C ARG A 358 22.61 -7.58 4.13
N TYR A 359 21.33 -7.59 4.49
CA TYR A 359 20.76 -8.58 5.43
C TYR A 359 21.43 -8.62 6.80
N LYS A 360 22.06 -7.52 7.25
CA LYS A 360 22.50 -7.38 8.64
C LYS A 360 21.32 -7.58 9.58
N SER A 361 20.17 -7.01 9.19
CA SER A 361 18.87 -7.28 9.80
C SER A 361 17.92 -7.85 8.72
N ILE A 362 17.19 -8.90 9.04
CA ILE A 362 16.18 -9.53 8.16
C ILE A 362 14.82 -9.29 8.80
N THR A 363 13.88 -8.69 8.05
CA THR A 363 12.52 -8.51 8.56
C THR A 363 11.82 -9.86 8.74
N LYS A 364 10.84 -9.91 9.64
CA LYS A 364 10.02 -11.10 9.90
C LYS A 364 9.38 -11.62 8.60
N GLU A 365 8.86 -10.70 7.79
CA GLU A 365 8.20 -11.05 6.53
C GLU A 365 9.19 -11.53 5.46
N THR A 366 10.37 -10.93 5.37
CA THR A 366 11.45 -11.43 4.51
C THR A 366 11.87 -12.84 4.92
N ALA A 367 12.01 -13.07 6.22
CA ALA A 367 12.28 -14.40 6.76
C ALA A 367 11.15 -15.38 6.44
N GLY A 368 9.89 -14.95 6.53
CA GLY A 368 8.71 -15.75 6.17
C GLY A 368 8.71 -16.18 4.69
N VAL A 369 9.07 -15.26 3.77
CA VAL A 369 9.23 -15.61 2.33
C VAL A 369 10.33 -16.66 2.16
N LEU A 370 11.49 -16.46 2.78
CA LEU A 370 12.61 -17.42 2.71
C LEU A 370 12.26 -18.78 3.30
N LYS A 371 11.43 -18.83 4.35
CA LYS A 371 10.93 -20.07 4.97
C LYS A 371 9.83 -20.74 4.16
N GLY A 372 9.26 -20.10 3.14
CA GLY A 372 8.15 -20.61 2.33
C GLY A 372 6.77 -20.41 2.97
N GLU A 373 6.65 -19.58 3.99
CA GLU A 373 5.39 -19.29 4.72
C GLU A 373 4.39 -18.48 3.88
N TYR A 374 4.84 -17.84 2.79
CA TYR A 374 3.99 -17.12 1.84
C TYR A 374 3.59 -17.95 0.60
N GLY A 375 4.22 -19.09 0.39
CA GLY A 375 4.00 -19.96 -0.77
C GLY A 375 5.27 -20.19 -1.60
N ALA A 376 5.09 -20.84 -2.76
CA ALA A 376 6.18 -21.13 -3.68
C ALA A 376 6.62 -19.88 -4.45
N THR A 377 7.91 -19.75 -4.68
CA THR A 377 8.53 -18.69 -5.50
C THR A 377 8.75 -19.16 -6.94
N ALA A 378 8.83 -18.23 -7.90
CA ALA A 378 9.04 -18.55 -9.32
C ALA A 378 10.42 -19.16 -9.60
N ALA A 379 11.41 -18.86 -8.77
CA ALA A 379 12.76 -19.44 -8.80
C ALA A 379 13.21 -19.78 -7.37
N PRO A 380 14.25 -20.62 -7.21
CA PRO A 380 14.81 -20.87 -5.87
C PRO A 380 15.28 -19.58 -5.20
N VAL A 381 14.96 -19.44 -3.91
CA VAL A 381 15.47 -18.35 -3.08
C VAL A 381 16.97 -18.51 -2.79
N ASN A 382 17.62 -17.45 -2.31
CA ASN A 382 19.02 -17.48 -1.89
C ASN A 382 19.20 -18.50 -0.76
N LYS A 383 19.98 -19.56 -1.01
CA LYS A 383 20.13 -20.70 -0.08
C LYS A 383 20.84 -20.35 1.21
N GLU A 384 21.80 -19.41 1.18
CA GLU A 384 22.53 -18.99 2.38
C GLU A 384 21.60 -18.21 3.31
N LEU A 385 20.81 -17.30 2.76
CA LEU A 385 19.80 -16.56 3.51
C LEU A 385 18.72 -17.50 4.05
N GLN A 386 18.27 -18.46 3.23
CA GLN A 386 17.27 -19.45 3.66
C GLN A 386 17.80 -20.28 4.83
N ALA A 387 19.04 -20.81 4.74
CA ALA A 387 19.64 -21.58 5.81
C ALA A 387 19.77 -20.76 7.12
N ARG A 388 20.12 -19.48 7.00
CA ARG A 388 20.24 -18.56 8.14
C ARG A 388 18.92 -18.35 8.86
N VAL A 389 17.80 -18.19 8.14
CA VAL A 389 16.50 -17.93 8.76
C VAL A 389 15.80 -19.20 9.23
N LEU A 390 16.13 -20.34 8.65
CA LEU A 390 15.58 -21.64 9.04
C LEU A 390 16.22 -22.17 10.34
N ASP A 391 17.46 -21.78 10.62
CA ASP A 391 18.21 -22.22 11.81
C ASP A 391 18.10 -23.75 12.04
N GLY A 392 18.30 -24.52 10.98
CA GLY A 392 18.22 -25.98 10.97
C GLY A 392 16.81 -26.58 10.81
N ALA A 393 15.77 -25.76 10.71
CA ALA A 393 14.43 -26.24 10.38
C ALA A 393 14.26 -26.51 8.87
N GLU A 394 13.21 -27.22 8.48
CA GLU A 394 12.86 -27.44 7.09
C GLU A 394 11.94 -26.34 6.56
N PRO A 395 12.09 -25.91 5.27
CA PRO A 395 11.21 -24.93 4.68
C PRO A 395 9.80 -25.50 4.45
N VAL A 396 8.79 -24.62 4.50
CA VAL A 396 7.41 -24.95 4.15
C VAL A 396 7.32 -25.18 2.63
N THR A 397 6.99 -26.39 2.22
CA THR A 397 6.86 -26.79 0.81
C THR A 397 5.41 -27.15 0.41
N CYS A 398 4.54 -27.41 1.39
CA CYS A 398 3.11 -27.58 1.18
C CYS A 398 2.42 -26.23 0.94
N ARG A 399 1.10 -26.22 0.74
CA ARG A 399 0.31 -24.99 0.80
C ARG A 399 0.40 -24.43 2.23
N PRO A 400 0.85 -23.17 2.42
CA PRO A 400 1.08 -22.66 3.79
C PRO A 400 -0.16 -22.74 4.70
N ALA A 401 -1.35 -22.52 4.16
CA ALA A 401 -2.59 -22.59 4.91
C ALA A 401 -2.93 -23.99 5.46
N ASP A 402 -2.34 -25.06 4.91
CA ASP A 402 -2.52 -26.43 5.44
C ASP A 402 -1.93 -26.58 6.85
N ASN A 403 -1.04 -25.69 7.25
CA ASN A 403 -0.45 -25.63 8.58
C ASN A 403 -1.26 -24.78 9.58
N ILE A 404 -2.37 -24.15 9.15
CA ILE A 404 -3.19 -23.28 9.98
C ILE A 404 -4.46 -24.04 10.38
N ALA A 405 -4.64 -24.23 11.69
CA ALA A 405 -5.86 -24.82 12.22
C ALA A 405 -7.07 -23.86 12.03
N PRO A 406 -8.32 -24.34 11.99
CA PRO A 406 -9.49 -23.49 11.94
C PRO A 406 -9.49 -22.42 13.05
N GLU A 407 -9.73 -21.16 12.66
CA GLU A 407 -9.59 -20.00 13.55
C GLU A 407 -10.93 -19.32 13.89
N LEU A 408 -11.97 -19.47 13.06
CA LEU A 408 -13.17 -18.63 13.12
C LEU A 408 -13.88 -18.67 14.48
N ASP A 409 -14.04 -19.87 15.05
CA ASP A 409 -14.68 -20.03 16.36
C ASP A 409 -13.86 -19.42 17.50
N THR A 410 -12.54 -19.53 17.43
CA THR A 410 -11.62 -18.93 18.40
C THR A 410 -11.69 -17.42 18.34
N LEU A 411 -11.58 -16.84 17.14
CA LEU A 411 -11.67 -15.39 16.91
C LEU A 411 -13.03 -14.82 17.35
N SER A 412 -14.12 -15.57 17.13
CA SER A 412 -15.45 -15.17 17.59
C SER A 412 -15.54 -15.11 19.12
N LYS A 413 -14.96 -16.09 19.82
CA LYS A 413 -14.94 -16.11 21.30
C LYS A 413 -14.04 -15.01 21.86
N GLU A 414 -12.87 -14.79 21.27
CA GLU A 414 -11.97 -13.71 21.68
C GLU A 414 -12.65 -12.34 21.55
N LEU A 415 -13.39 -12.12 20.45
CA LEU A 415 -14.14 -10.88 20.28
C LEU A 415 -15.26 -10.75 21.32
N ASP A 416 -15.98 -11.84 21.65
CA ASP A 416 -17.02 -11.82 22.71
C ASP A 416 -16.44 -11.43 24.05
N GLU A 417 -15.32 -12.03 24.46
CA GLU A 417 -14.63 -11.72 25.71
C GLU A 417 -14.14 -10.26 25.76
N LEU A 418 -13.62 -9.76 24.63
CA LEU A 418 -13.21 -8.36 24.52
C LEU A 418 -14.41 -7.42 24.56
N ALA A 419 -15.52 -7.75 23.90
CA ALA A 419 -16.73 -6.97 23.89
C ALA A 419 -17.34 -6.88 25.29
N GLU A 420 -17.40 -7.97 26.04
CA GLU A 420 -17.86 -8.00 27.42
C GLU A 420 -16.96 -7.16 28.33
N LYS A 421 -15.64 -7.38 28.27
CA LYS A 421 -14.65 -6.67 29.07
C LYS A 421 -14.65 -5.15 28.85
N LYS A 422 -14.83 -4.71 27.60
CA LYS A 422 -14.79 -3.30 27.21
C LYS A 422 -16.19 -2.68 27.06
N GLN A 423 -17.26 -3.45 27.29
CA GLN A 423 -18.66 -3.03 27.13
C GLN A 423 -18.96 -2.51 25.70
N LEU A 424 -18.48 -3.21 24.68
CA LEU A 424 -18.66 -2.83 23.28
C LEU A 424 -20.03 -3.28 22.76
N SER A 425 -20.63 -2.44 21.92
CA SER A 425 -21.81 -2.80 21.13
C SER A 425 -21.37 -3.39 19.79
N LEU A 426 -21.59 -4.68 19.59
CA LEU A 426 -21.34 -5.33 18.33
C LEU A 426 -22.47 -5.03 17.33
N SER A 427 -22.19 -5.23 16.05
CA SER A 427 -23.17 -5.13 14.95
C SER A 427 -24.29 -6.17 15.13
N ASP A 428 -25.48 -5.85 14.61
CA ASP A 428 -26.61 -6.82 14.55
C ASP A 428 -26.19 -8.10 13.82
N ASP A 429 -25.42 -7.96 12.77
CA ASP A 429 -24.74 -9.06 12.07
C ASP A 429 -23.34 -9.26 12.70
N LYS A 430 -23.27 -9.90 13.85
CA LYS A 430 -22.02 -10.13 14.60
C LYS A 430 -20.85 -10.61 13.74
N ILE A 431 -21.12 -11.38 12.68
CA ILE A 431 -20.08 -11.94 11.79
C ILE A 431 -19.26 -10.83 11.10
N ASP A 432 -19.86 -9.65 10.84
CA ASP A 432 -19.17 -8.52 10.26
C ASP A 432 -18.05 -8.03 11.19
N ASP A 433 -18.33 -7.96 12.49
CA ASP A 433 -17.34 -7.57 13.49
C ASP A 433 -16.30 -8.64 13.74
N VAL A 434 -16.69 -9.92 13.74
CA VAL A 434 -15.76 -11.06 13.85
C VAL A 434 -14.75 -11.04 12.70
N LEU A 435 -15.21 -10.87 11.47
CA LEU A 435 -14.33 -10.80 10.29
C LEU A 435 -13.49 -9.52 10.28
N THR A 436 -14.03 -8.40 10.74
CA THR A 436 -13.28 -7.13 10.88
C THR A 436 -12.16 -7.28 11.90
N TYR A 437 -12.44 -7.90 13.05
CA TYR A 437 -11.45 -8.22 14.09
C TYR A 437 -10.41 -9.23 13.58
N ALA A 438 -10.83 -10.29 12.93
CA ALA A 438 -9.93 -11.31 12.37
C ALA A 438 -8.90 -10.72 11.39
N LEU A 439 -9.36 -9.81 10.52
CA LEU A 439 -8.51 -9.18 9.50
C LEU A 439 -7.61 -8.08 10.06
N PHE A 440 -8.11 -7.31 11.02
CA PHE A 440 -7.44 -6.13 11.59
C PHE A 440 -7.64 -6.07 13.11
N PRO A 441 -7.00 -6.95 13.92
CA PRO A 441 -7.32 -7.11 15.33
C PRO A 441 -7.32 -5.80 16.14
N GLN A 442 -6.27 -4.99 16.01
CA GLN A 442 -6.15 -3.73 16.76
C GLN A 442 -7.00 -2.61 16.15
N ILE A 443 -6.88 -2.40 14.85
CA ILE A 443 -7.58 -1.31 14.16
C ILE A 443 -9.07 -1.60 14.08
N GLY A 444 -9.47 -2.84 13.81
CA GLY A 444 -10.87 -3.27 13.81
C GLY A 444 -11.51 -3.11 15.19
N LEU A 445 -10.80 -3.51 16.25
CA LEU A 445 -11.29 -3.31 17.62
C LEU A 445 -11.45 -1.82 17.94
N LYS A 446 -10.45 -0.98 17.59
CA LYS A 446 -10.56 0.48 17.77
C LYS A 446 -11.74 1.07 16.99
N PHE A 447 -11.99 0.57 15.77
CA PHE A 447 -13.16 0.98 14.99
C PHE A 447 -14.47 0.58 15.68
N ILE A 448 -14.60 -0.66 16.17
CA ILE A 448 -15.79 -1.15 16.88
C ILE A 448 -16.03 -0.30 18.14
N GLU A 449 -14.97 0.04 18.89
CA GLU A 449 -15.04 0.93 20.07
C GLU A 449 -15.56 2.34 19.75
N ASN A 450 -15.27 2.83 18.54
CA ASN A 450 -15.57 4.21 18.12
C ASN A 450 -16.62 4.29 17.01
N ARG A 451 -17.31 3.19 16.72
CA ARG A 451 -18.36 3.18 15.70
C ARG A 451 -19.42 4.25 16.00
N GLY A 452 -19.68 5.12 15.02
CA GLY A 452 -20.62 6.24 15.17
C GLY A 452 -20.06 7.49 15.87
N ASN A 453 -18.78 7.49 16.25
CA ASN A 453 -18.10 8.67 16.78
C ASN A 453 -17.17 9.29 15.72
N PRO A 454 -17.62 10.29 14.94
CA PRO A 454 -16.83 10.89 13.86
C PRO A 454 -15.56 11.60 14.36
N ASP A 455 -15.53 12.06 15.62
CA ASP A 455 -14.38 12.78 16.18
C ASP A 455 -13.18 11.87 16.45
N ALA A 456 -13.36 10.55 16.42
CA ALA A 456 -12.29 9.57 16.56
C ALA A 456 -11.53 9.30 15.26
N PHE A 457 -11.99 9.87 14.13
CA PHE A 457 -11.48 9.62 12.79
C PHE A 457 -11.09 10.91 12.07
N GLU A 458 -10.46 10.78 10.88
CA GLU A 458 -10.12 11.94 10.07
C GLU A 458 -11.39 12.71 9.65
N PRO A 459 -11.40 14.05 9.78
CA PRO A 459 -12.54 14.84 9.35
C PRO A 459 -12.74 14.75 7.83
N ALA A 460 -13.99 14.86 7.40
CA ALA A 460 -14.28 14.93 5.97
C ALA A 460 -13.60 16.17 5.36
N PRO A 461 -12.87 16.04 4.22
CA PRO A 461 -12.24 17.20 3.60
C PRO A 461 -13.29 18.20 3.10
N SER A 462 -13.06 19.49 3.33
CA SER A 462 -13.93 20.56 2.87
C SER A 462 -13.37 21.23 1.59
N ALA A 463 -14.24 21.66 0.68
CA ALA A 463 -13.84 22.37 -0.54
C ALA A 463 -13.11 23.70 -0.24
N GLN A 464 -13.24 24.26 0.95
CA GLN A 464 -12.57 25.49 1.38
C GLN A 464 -11.11 25.27 1.79
N GLU A 465 -10.77 24.12 2.38
CA GLU A 465 -9.39 23.79 2.76
C GLU A 465 -8.49 23.55 1.54
N SER A 466 -9.06 23.01 0.46
CA SER A 466 -8.34 22.74 -0.78
C SER A 466 -7.89 24.01 -1.52
N GLN A 467 -8.61 25.14 -1.37
CA GLN A 467 -8.26 26.43 -1.98
C GLN A 467 -7.17 27.16 -1.20
N SER A 468 -7.00 26.87 0.10
CA SER A 468 -5.97 27.51 0.92
C SER A 468 -4.57 26.91 0.76
N SER A 469 -4.47 25.66 0.28
CA SER A 469 -3.17 24.98 0.06
C SER A 469 -2.58 25.21 -1.33
N SER A 470 -3.37 25.68 -2.30
CA SER A 470 -2.92 25.92 -3.68
C SER A 470 -2.63 27.39 -4.02
N ALA A 471 -2.95 28.33 -3.12
CA ALA A 471 -2.52 29.71 -3.27
C ALA A 471 -1.19 29.91 -2.53
N PRO A 472 -0.15 30.50 -3.17
CA PRO A 472 0.94 31.07 -2.39
C PRO A 472 0.29 32.04 -1.40
N LYS A 473 0.51 31.86 -0.08
CA LYS A 473 0.00 32.80 0.93
C LYS A 473 0.19 34.22 0.42
N PRO A 474 -0.87 34.99 0.15
CA PRO A 474 -0.70 36.42 0.01
C PRO A 474 -0.13 36.90 1.35
N ALA A 475 1.00 37.55 1.35
CA ALA A 475 1.43 38.28 2.50
C ALA A 475 0.24 39.13 2.95
N GLU A 476 -0.23 38.96 4.17
CA GLU A 476 -1.29 39.76 4.76
C GLU A 476 -0.89 41.24 4.61
N ALA A 477 -1.47 41.90 3.64
CA ALA A 477 -1.44 43.35 3.57
C ALA A 477 -2.31 43.84 4.73
N LYS A 478 -1.69 44.04 5.89
CA LYS A 478 -2.26 44.89 6.91
C LYS A 478 -2.34 46.29 6.33
N SER A 479 -3.52 46.72 5.98
CA SER A 479 -3.78 48.15 5.76
C SER A 479 -3.58 48.86 7.10
N SER A 480 -2.43 49.50 7.26
CA SER A 480 -2.23 50.54 8.23
C SER A 480 -1.49 51.70 7.57
N SER A 481 -2.13 52.82 7.68
CA SER A 481 -1.66 54.15 7.29
C SER A 481 -0.29 54.50 7.86
N GLN A 482 0.52 55.12 7.01
CA GLN A 482 1.58 56.09 7.29
C GLN A 482 2.67 55.72 8.33
N GLY A 483 3.89 55.67 7.85
CA GLY A 483 5.05 56.12 8.61
C GLY A 483 6.23 55.15 8.62
N ALA A 484 7.34 55.61 8.02
CA ALA A 484 8.73 55.24 8.24
C ALA A 484 9.26 53.95 7.57
N THR A 485 10.10 54.19 6.58
CA THR A 485 11.09 53.30 5.99
C THR A 485 12.07 52.78 7.05
N ALA A 486 11.92 51.50 7.43
CA ALA A 486 12.96 50.80 8.16
C ALA A 486 13.47 49.66 7.30
N SER A 487 14.76 49.65 6.98
CA SER A 487 15.46 48.50 6.42
C SER A 487 15.61 47.41 7.46
N GLU A 488 15.47 46.15 7.07
CA GLU A 488 15.69 44.97 7.94
C GLU A 488 17.16 44.52 7.80
N THR A 489 17.76 44.14 8.92
CA THR A 489 19.16 43.73 8.99
C THR A 489 19.23 42.24 9.32
N TYR A 490 19.96 41.49 8.50
CA TYR A 490 20.18 40.03 8.65
C TYR A 490 21.66 39.74 8.85
N ASP A 491 22.02 38.84 9.74
CA ASP A 491 23.36 38.27 9.85
C ASP A 491 23.40 36.96 9.04
N VAL A 492 24.16 36.97 7.92
CA VAL A 492 24.29 35.83 6.99
C VAL A 492 25.67 35.22 7.12
N ASN A 493 25.76 33.92 7.37
CA ASN A 493 27.02 33.19 7.44
C ASN A 493 27.34 32.58 6.07
N VAL A 494 28.46 32.97 5.48
CA VAL A 494 28.98 32.42 4.21
C VAL A 494 30.41 31.92 4.48
N ASP A 495 30.64 30.63 4.30
CA ASP A 495 31.94 29.97 4.49
C ASP A 495 32.61 30.30 5.84
N GLY A 496 31.81 30.31 6.92
CA GLY A 496 32.28 30.55 8.28
C GLY A 496 32.53 32.05 8.60
N ARG A 497 32.18 32.98 7.69
CA ARG A 497 32.24 34.41 7.93
C ARG A 497 30.83 35.00 8.02
N VAL A 498 30.58 35.75 9.07
CA VAL A 498 29.31 36.42 9.30
C VAL A 498 29.32 37.79 8.61
N TYR A 499 28.34 38.03 7.78
CA TYR A 499 28.09 39.30 7.10
C TYR A 499 26.78 39.89 7.60
N ARG A 500 26.78 41.15 7.94
CA ARG A 500 25.57 41.91 8.24
C ARG A 500 25.01 42.48 6.96
N VAL A 501 23.82 42.08 6.59
CA VAL A 501 23.14 42.42 5.34
C VAL A 501 21.90 43.24 5.65
N GLU A 502 21.82 44.42 5.07
CA GLU A 502 20.67 45.32 5.20
C GLU A 502 19.82 45.26 3.94
N VAL A 503 18.53 44.99 4.08
CA VAL A 503 17.57 44.80 2.98
C VAL A 503 16.52 45.89 3.06
N ALA A 504 16.35 46.65 1.97
CA ALA A 504 15.26 47.61 1.87
C ALA A 504 13.90 46.94 1.72
N PRO A 505 12.77 47.59 2.05
CA PRO A 505 11.43 47.05 1.88
C PRO A 505 11.08 46.61 0.45
N SER A 506 11.84 47.08 -0.55
CA SER A 506 11.75 46.65 -1.95
C SER A 506 12.44 45.28 -2.24
N GLY A 507 13.10 44.66 -1.24
CA GLY A 507 13.92 43.46 -1.44
C GLY A 507 15.32 43.70 -2.01
N THR A 508 15.74 44.96 -2.14
CA THR A 508 17.06 45.33 -2.66
C THR A 508 18.09 45.37 -1.52
N LEU A 509 19.26 44.76 -1.73
CA LEU A 509 20.38 44.83 -0.79
C LEU A 509 20.94 46.27 -0.73
N THR A 510 20.90 46.90 0.43
CA THR A 510 21.37 48.25 0.65
C THR A 510 22.80 48.31 1.20
N SER A 511 23.21 47.32 1.98
CA SER A 511 24.60 47.20 2.43
C SER A 511 24.96 45.74 2.80
N VAL A 512 26.26 45.41 2.65
CA VAL A 512 26.86 44.17 3.11
C VAL A 512 28.17 44.51 3.79
N THR A 513 28.27 44.34 5.11
CA THR A 513 29.47 44.60 5.87
C THR A 513 29.93 43.36 6.64
N PRO A 514 31.25 43.06 6.66
CA PRO A 514 31.75 41.99 7.53
C PRO A 514 31.54 42.37 9.00
N ALA A 515 30.96 41.45 9.79
CA ALA A 515 30.84 41.67 11.21
C ALA A 515 32.23 41.45 11.86
N SER A 516 32.83 42.51 12.39
CA SER A 516 34.08 42.42 13.16
C SER A 516 33.82 41.76 14.50
N GLY A 517 34.17 40.49 14.62
CA GLY A 517 34.06 39.72 15.88
C GLY A 517 35.22 40.01 16.79
N SER A 518 34.97 40.55 17.98
CA SER A 518 35.88 40.46 19.12
C SER A 518 36.06 39.01 19.54
N GLN A 519 37.24 38.46 19.41
CA GLN A 519 37.63 37.18 19.96
C GLN A 519 37.62 37.29 21.49
N THR A 520 36.69 36.62 22.14
CA THR A 520 36.79 36.29 23.56
C THR A 520 37.38 34.88 23.65
N GLN A 521 38.63 34.77 24.00
CA GLN A 521 39.31 33.55 24.36
C GLN A 521 38.63 32.95 25.60
N ALA A 522 38.06 31.78 25.46
CA ALA A 522 37.70 30.95 26.61
C ALA A 522 38.93 30.07 26.98
N GLN A 523 39.46 30.29 28.17
CA GLN A 523 40.46 29.45 28.77
C GLN A 523 39.87 28.06 29.08
N PRO A 524 40.64 26.97 28.97
CA PRO A 524 40.21 25.67 29.37
C PRO A 524 40.26 25.55 30.90
N GLN A 525 39.13 25.36 31.53
CA GLN A 525 39.11 24.87 32.93
C GLN A 525 39.38 23.36 32.95
N THR A 526 40.50 23.01 33.48
CA THR A 526 40.84 21.66 33.94
C THR A 526 40.00 21.33 35.18
N ASN A 527 39.01 20.49 35.04
CA ASN A 527 38.41 19.80 36.19
C ASN A 527 38.92 18.35 36.19
N SER A 528 39.68 18.06 37.19
CA SER A 528 40.08 16.76 37.66
C SER A 528 38.83 15.95 38.05
N ALA A 529 38.52 14.93 37.29
CA ALA A 529 37.53 13.93 37.65
C ALA A 529 38.22 12.71 38.25
N ALA A 530 37.76 12.34 39.42
CA ALA A 530 38.08 11.07 40.05
C ALA A 530 37.52 9.90 39.23
N PRO A 531 38.11 8.72 39.26
CA PRO A 531 37.60 7.58 38.48
C PRO A 531 36.31 7.09 39.12
N SER A 532 35.22 7.24 38.43
CA SER A 532 33.99 6.51 38.68
C SER A 532 34.02 5.26 37.81
N ASP A 533 33.78 4.10 38.40
CA ASP A 533 33.59 2.81 37.76
C ASP A 533 32.60 2.94 36.61
N SER A 534 33.08 2.80 35.38
CA SER A 534 32.25 2.79 34.19
C SER A 534 31.67 1.37 34.00
N ASN A 535 30.51 1.09 34.58
CA ASN A 535 29.61 0.14 33.97
C ASN A 535 29.16 0.78 32.64
N SER A 536 29.72 0.32 31.54
CA SER A 536 29.32 0.73 30.21
C SER A 536 27.93 0.12 29.95
N SER A 537 26.88 0.89 30.20
CA SER A 537 25.55 0.52 29.76
C SER A 537 25.54 0.42 28.23
N GLN A 538 25.20 -0.74 27.71
CA GLN A 538 25.02 -0.97 26.28
C GLN A 538 23.58 -0.58 25.91
N SER A 539 23.38 0.10 24.77
CA SER A 539 22.05 0.43 24.29
C SER A 539 21.65 -0.46 23.12
N ILE A 540 20.37 -0.83 23.10
CA ILE A 540 19.72 -1.41 21.94
C ILE A 540 18.94 -0.28 21.30
N ASP A 541 19.35 0.13 20.09
CA ASP A 541 18.84 1.31 19.41
C ASP A 541 17.85 0.91 18.31
N ALA A 542 16.92 1.81 17.98
CA ALA A 542 15.98 1.63 16.86
C ALA A 542 16.75 1.62 15.53
N PRO A 543 16.65 0.55 14.72
CA PRO A 543 17.34 0.48 13.43
C PRO A 543 16.71 1.39 12.38
N LEU A 544 15.45 1.82 12.61
CA LEU A 544 14.66 2.68 11.72
C LEU A 544 13.57 3.40 12.52
N ALA A 545 13.02 4.48 11.95
CA ALA A 545 11.89 5.17 12.55
C ALA A 545 10.60 4.36 12.40
N GLY A 546 9.76 4.38 13.44
CA GLY A 546 8.50 3.62 13.49
C GLY A 546 7.76 3.87 14.80
N ASN A 547 6.74 3.07 15.07
CA ASN A 547 6.04 3.07 16.35
C ASN A 547 6.36 1.80 17.14
N VAL A 548 6.51 1.91 18.44
CA VAL A 548 6.68 0.75 19.32
C VAL A 548 5.39 -0.05 19.33
N PHE A 549 5.40 -1.21 18.69
CA PHE A 549 4.24 -2.08 18.60
C PHE A 549 4.05 -2.92 19.85
N LYS A 550 5.15 -3.51 20.35
CA LYS A 550 5.13 -4.36 21.53
C LYS A 550 6.49 -4.42 22.21
N ILE A 551 6.50 -4.41 23.53
CA ILE A 551 7.69 -4.61 24.35
C ILE A 551 7.62 -6.02 24.93
N LEU A 552 8.67 -6.83 24.71
CA LEU A 552 8.70 -8.25 25.06
C LEU A 552 9.50 -8.55 26.33
N VAL A 553 10.22 -7.55 26.86
CA VAL A 553 11.09 -7.66 28.06
C VAL A 553 10.69 -6.64 29.12
N ARG A 554 11.12 -6.85 30.35
CA ARG A 554 10.90 -5.95 31.48
C ARG A 554 12.24 -5.59 32.12
N ASN A 555 12.27 -4.49 32.87
CA ASN A 555 13.43 -4.13 33.68
C ASN A 555 13.77 -5.27 34.65
N GLY A 556 15.02 -5.71 34.61
CA GLY A 556 15.54 -6.86 35.38
C GLY A 556 15.58 -8.18 34.61
N ASP A 557 15.02 -8.26 33.42
CA ASP A 557 15.11 -9.48 32.61
C ASP A 557 16.51 -9.65 32.04
N SER A 558 16.97 -10.90 31.98
CA SER A 558 18.24 -11.27 31.34
C SER A 558 17.98 -11.57 29.87
N VAL A 559 18.73 -10.94 28.97
CA VAL A 559 18.64 -11.13 27.51
C VAL A 559 19.99 -11.61 26.98
N SER A 560 19.94 -12.47 25.97
CA SER A 560 21.09 -12.95 25.22
C SER A 560 21.19 -12.25 23.87
N GLU A 561 22.36 -12.20 23.28
CA GLU A 561 22.54 -11.75 21.91
C GLU A 561 21.64 -12.56 20.96
N GLY A 562 20.84 -11.87 20.14
CA GLY A 562 19.87 -12.45 19.23
C GLY A 562 18.44 -12.55 19.77
N ASP A 563 18.21 -12.38 21.08
CA ASP A 563 16.86 -12.41 21.66
C ASP A 563 16.01 -11.24 21.14
N VAL A 564 14.74 -11.51 20.83
CA VAL A 564 13.78 -10.47 20.44
C VAL A 564 13.31 -9.73 21.69
N VAL A 565 13.61 -8.45 21.79
CA VAL A 565 13.32 -7.63 22.98
C VAL A 565 12.14 -6.69 22.78
N MET A 566 11.88 -6.31 21.53
CA MET A 566 10.79 -5.37 21.16
C MET A 566 10.34 -5.62 19.73
N ILE A 567 9.14 -5.21 19.40
CA ILE A 567 8.61 -5.17 18.02
C ILE A 567 8.29 -3.72 17.69
N LEU A 568 8.84 -3.20 16.60
CA LEU A 568 8.47 -1.90 16.02
C LEU A 568 7.55 -2.11 14.82
N GLU A 569 6.51 -1.30 14.70
CA GLU A 569 5.76 -1.16 13.45
C GLU A 569 6.40 -0.05 12.62
N ALA A 570 6.99 -0.42 11.50
CA ALA A 570 7.52 0.51 10.51
C ALA A 570 7.02 0.12 9.13
N MET A 571 6.61 1.08 8.32
CA MET A 571 6.09 0.82 6.96
C MET A 571 4.85 -0.10 6.93
N LYS A 572 4.05 -0.15 7.99
CA LYS A 572 2.93 -1.09 8.23
C LYS A 572 3.38 -2.56 8.34
N MET A 573 4.65 -2.78 8.72
CA MET A 573 5.24 -4.10 8.93
C MET A 573 5.86 -4.17 10.31
N GLU A 574 5.78 -5.36 10.92
CA GLU A 574 6.38 -5.63 12.22
C GLU A 574 7.87 -5.94 12.05
N THR A 575 8.74 -5.16 12.69
CA THR A 575 10.19 -5.38 12.72
C THR A 575 10.62 -5.81 14.11
N GLU A 576 11.17 -7.01 14.22
CA GLU A 576 11.76 -7.50 15.47
C GLU A 576 13.04 -6.75 15.80
N ILE A 577 13.10 -6.17 16.98
CA ILE A 577 14.33 -5.60 17.52
C ILE A 577 14.99 -6.67 18.38
N ARG A 578 16.18 -7.09 17.95
CA ARG A 578 16.94 -8.11 18.63
C ARG A 578 18.09 -7.49 19.41
N SER A 579 18.38 -8.06 20.57
CA SER A 579 19.54 -7.64 21.35
C SER A 579 20.83 -7.93 20.58
N ALA A 580 21.67 -6.92 20.44
CA ALA A 580 23.04 -7.08 19.92
C ALA A 580 24.05 -7.53 21.01
N PHE A 581 23.58 -7.65 22.25
CA PHE A 581 24.41 -7.91 23.42
C PHE A 581 23.71 -8.86 24.38
N THR A 582 24.51 -9.57 25.18
CA THR A 582 24.01 -10.33 26.33
C THR A 582 24.15 -9.46 27.57
N GLY A 583 23.07 -9.29 28.36
CA GLY A 583 23.08 -8.45 29.56
C GLY A 583 21.75 -8.49 30.29
N THR A 584 21.58 -7.65 31.29
CA THR A 584 20.33 -7.47 32.04
C THR A 584 19.68 -6.14 31.63
N VAL A 585 18.40 -6.14 31.36
CA VAL A 585 17.63 -4.91 31.05
C VAL A 585 17.64 -4.00 32.27
N THR A 586 18.29 -2.85 32.15
CA THR A 586 18.36 -1.85 33.23
C THR A 586 17.28 -0.79 33.10
N ASP A 587 16.96 -0.41 31.85
CA ASP A 587 15.89 0.57 31.59
C ASP A 587 15.29 0.36 30.20
N ILE A 588 13.99 0.68 30.05
CA ILE A 588 13.23 0.70 28.81
C ILE A 588 12.80 2.16 28.61
N THR A 589 13.38 2.82 27.60
CA THR A 589 13.28 4.27 27.41
C THR A 589 12.03 4.70 26.67
N VAL A 590 11.20 3.76 26.17
CA VAL A 590 10.02 4.00 25.35
C VAL A 590 8.86 3.13 25.82
N GLY A 591 7.60 3.55 25.51
CA GLY A 591 6.38 2.81 25.79
C GLY A 591 5.72 2.26 24.51
N GLU A 592 4.84 1.26 24.65
CA GLU A 592 4.02 0.77 23.52
C GLU A 592 3.15 1.91 22.98
N GLY A 593 3.19 2.12 21.66
CA GLY A 593 2.52 3.21 20.94
C GLY A 593 3.39 4.45 20.71
N ASP A 594 4.57 4.55 21.31
CA ASP A 594 5.48 5.68 21.10
C ASP A 594 6.10 5.66 19.70
N ALA A 595 6.22 6.86 19.11
CA ALA A 595 6.98 7.05 17.88
C ALA A 595 8.47 7.16 18.20
N VAL A 596 9.31 6.42 17.46
CA VAL A 596 10.76 6.42 17.61
C VAL A 596 11.47 6.78 16.32
N THR A 597 12.65 7.38 16.43
CA THR A 597 13.52 7.73 15.28
C THR A 597 14.67 6.73 15.15
N SER A 598 15.25 6.61 13.95
CA SER A 598 16.43 5.76 13.73
C SER A 598 17.59 6.18 14.64
N GLY A 599 18.25 5.21 15.28
CA GLY A 599 19.34 5.43 16.24
C GLY A 599 18.89 5.88 17.63
N GLN A 600 17.58 5.97 17.90
CA GLN A 600 17.08 6.28 19.25
C GLN A 600 17.27 5.08 20.17
N PRO A 601 17.85 5.26 21.36
CA PRO A 601 17.94 4.20 22.38
C PRO A 601 16.55 3.72 22.78
N LEU A 602 16.33 2.42 22.79
CA LEU A 602 15.07 1.76 23.16
C LEU A 602 15.19 1.04 24.50
N ILE A 603 16.29 0.32 24.70
CA ILE A 603 16.53 -0.49 25.89
C ILE A 603 17.99 -0.32 26.30
N LEU A 604 18.23 -0.15 27.57
CA LEU A 604 19.57 -0.10 28.17
C LEU A 604 19.89 -1.42 28.88
N LEU A 605 21.08 -1.97 28.63
CA LEU A 605 21.59 -3.19 29.24
C LEU A 605 22.75 -2.86 30.17
N GLY A 606 22.83 -3.57 31.30
CA GLY A 606 23.89 -3.49 32.29
C GLY A 606 24.48 -4.85 32.66
#